data_a17c3c1d2fa88ce25e4c6969d58b7b33
#
_entry.id   a17c3c1d2fa88ce25e4c6969d58b7b33
#
_cell.length_a   1.000
_cell.length_b   1.000
_cell.length_c   1.000
_cell.angle_alpha   90.00
_cell.angle_beta   90.00
_cell.angle_gamma   90.00
#
_symmetry.space_group_name_H-M   'P 1'
#
loop_
_entity.id
_entity.type
_entity.pdbx_description
1 polymer ?
#
loop_
_entity_poly.entity_id
_entity_poly.type
_entity_poly.pdbx_seq_one_letter_code
_entity_poly.pdbx_strand_id
1 'polypeptide(L)'
;MRYVDFVDLRYEPKGTDVLCTFNVEPEGVSVEEAAGGVAAESSIGTWTELTTVKPYVEKLAARVFDIERNSIKIAYPIELFEPRNMPNILSSVSGNVFGLRTLKNLRLNDIHFPSELVRSFKGPKYGVAGIRRILRVYERPLVGTIIKPKLGLKTLDHSRVAYEAWVGGCDIVKDDENLSSQRFNPFENRVVKTLESRDRAEEETGARKVYMVNITAETNEMLKRAEFVLDHGGEYVMVDILTCGFSALQTLRQQDFDLVVHAHRAGHAAFTKNAKHGISMRVIAKIARIIGVDQLHVGTIVGKMFEARGEVAENCDALKKEMSGLRRVLPVASGGLHPGLVPALIKFFRKDFVIQAGGGIHGHRDGTIAGAKAMRQAVDATLKGVPLSEYAETYRELETALKMWGQQA
;
A
#
# COMPACT_ATOMS: atom_id res chain seq x y z
N MET A 1 -14.40 -36.97 2.98
CA MET A 1 -15.06 -35.82 2.26
C MET A 1 -14.32 -35.63 0.94
N ARG A 2 -15.06 -35.69 -0.16
CA ARG A 2 -14.54 -35.35 -1.50
C ARG A 2 -14.60 -33.84 -1.70
N TYR A 3 -13.92 -33.29 -2.70
CA TYR A 3 -13.94 -31.83 -2.97
C TYR A 3 -15.36 -31.25 -3.12
N VAL A 4 -16.24 -31.96 -3.81
CA VAL A 4 -17.64 -31.54 -3.99
C VAL A 4 -18.43 -31.44 -2.68
N ASP A 5 -18.02 -32.13 -1.63
CA ASP A 5 -18.68 -32.10 -0.32
C ASP A 5 -18.45 -30.76 0.42
N PHE A 6 -17.50 -29.93 -0.06
CA PHE A 6 -17.25 -28.58 0.42
C PHE A 6 -18.10 -27.51 -0.30
N VAL A 7 -18.87 -27.88 -1.32
CA VAL A 7 -19.79 -26.99 -2.02
C VAL A 7 -21.18 -27.12 -1.39
N ASP A 8 -21.66 -26.00 -0.84
CA ASP A 8 -23.02 -25.91 -0.31
C ASP A 8 -23.60 -24.53 -0.66
N LEU A 9 -24.29 -24.46 -1.79
CA LEU A 9 -24.89 -23.24 -2.30
C LEU A 9 -26.09 -22.74 -1.48
N ARG A 10 -26.51 -23.51 -0.44
CA ARG A 10 -27.54 -23.09 0.50
C ARG A 10 -26.95 -22.57 1.82
N TYR A 11 -25.61 -22.66 1.96
CA TYR A 11 -24.94 -22.14 3.15
C TYR A 11 -25.11 -20.64 3.25
N GLU A 12 -25.60 -20.17 4.38
CA GLU A 12 -25.70 -18.78 4.73
C GLU A 12 -24.48 -18.39 5.58
N PRO A 13 -23.55 -17.54 5.04
CA PRO A 13 -22.37 -17.14 5.79
C PRO A 13 -22.72 -16.46 7.10
N LYS A 14 -22.04 -16.82 8.17
CA LYS A 14 -22.18 -16.21 9.48
C LYS A 14 -21.44 -14.86 9.52
N GLY A 15 -21.87 -13.94 10.36
CA GLY A 15 -21.17 -12.68 10.59
C GLY A 15 -19.75 -12.84 11.17
N THR A 16 -19.40 -14.06 11.60
CA THR A 16 -18.07 -14.44 12.11
C THR A 16 -17.20 -15.12 11.07
N ASP A 17 -17.72 -15.47 9.89
CA ASP A 17 -16.93 -16.13 8.86
C ASP A 17 -15.98 -15.13 8.16
N VAL A 18 -14.79 -15.62 7.81
CA VAL A 18 -13.93 -14.95 6.85
C VAL A 18 -14.43 -15.32 5.45
N LEU A 19 -14.75 -14.31 4.62
CA LEU A 19 -15.28 -14.55 3.27
C LEU A 19 -14.23 -14.20 2.24
N CYS A 20 -13.91 -15.16 1.34
CA CYS A 20 -12.98 -14.94 0.25
C CYS A 20 -13.70 -15.04 -1.09
N THR A 21 -13.40 -14.10 -1.99
CA THR A 21 -13.84 -14.15 -3.38
C THR A 21 -12.64 -14.52 -4.26
N PHE A 22 -12.77 -15.63 -4.96
CA PHE A 22 -11.77 -16.07 -5.93
C PHE A 22 -12.33 -16.05 -7.35
N ASN A 23 -11.44 -15.92 -8.32
CA ASN A 23 -11.70 -16.28 -9.70
C ASN A 23 -10.92 -17.56 -10.00
N VAL A 24 -11.60 -18.60 -10.47
CA VAL A 24 -11.02 -19.92 -10.77
C VAL A 24 -11.09 -20.18 -12.27
N GLU A 25 -10.02 -20.73 -12.84
CA GLU A 25 -9.99 -21.30 -14.19
C GLU A 25 -9.66 -22.79 -14.04
N PRO A 26 -10.66 -23.70 -14.10
CA PRO A 26 -10.45 -25.12 -13.89
C PRO A 26 -9.57 -25.75 -14.98
N GLU A 27 -8.89 -26.84 -14.63
CA GLU A 27 -8.12 -27.68 -15.54
C GLU A 27 -8.57 -29.13 -15.43
N GLY A 28 -9.29 -29.62 -16.44
CA GLY A 28 -9.74 -31.01 -16.53
C GLY A 28 -10.87 -31.43 -15.58
N VAL A 29 -11.45 -30.48 -14.82
CA VAL A 29 -12.55 -30.73 -13.86
C VAL A 29 -13.64 -29.67 -14.01
N SER A 30 -14.80 -29.86 -13.37
CA SER A 30 -15.84 -28.83 -13.31
C SER A 30 -15.44 -27.63 -12.41
N VAL A 31 -16.13 -26.50 -12.56
CA VAL A 31 -15.95 -25.32 -11.69
C VAL A 31 -16.28 -25.67 -10.24
N GLU A 32 -17.31 -26.47 -10.01
CA GLU A 32 -17.73 -26.91 -8.67
C GLU A 32 -16.65 -27.78 -8.01
N GLU A 33 -16.08 -28.73 -8.74
CA GLU A 33 -15.00 -29.55 -8.22
C GLU A 33 -13.73 -28.74 -7.93
N ALA A 34 -13.36 -27.83 -8.83
CA ALA A 34 -12.26 -26.90 -8.62
C ALA A 34 -12.48 -26.01 -7.41
N ALA A 35 -13.69 -25.43 -7.26
CA ALA A 35 -14.06 -24.60 -6.12
C ALA A 35 -14.02 -25.38 -4.79
N GLY A 36 -14.58 -26.57 -4.80
CA GLY A 36 -14.53 -27.48 -3.65
C GLY A 36 -13.10 -27.85 -3.29
N GLY A 37 -12.21 -28.04 -4.28
CA GLY A 37 -10.78 -28.26 -4.07
C GLY A 37 -10.12 -27.08 -3.37
N VAL A 38 -10.40 -25.83 -3.77
CA VAL A 38 -9.89 -24.64 -3.08
C VAL A 38 -10.39 -24.62 -1.63
N ALA A 39 -11.67 -24.82 -1.37
CA ALA A 39 -12.23 -24.81 -0.01
C ALA A 39 -11.67 -25.93 0.86
N ALA A 40 -11.52 -27.13 0.31
CA ALA A 40 -10.96 -28.28 1.02
C ALA A 40 -9.51 -28.05 1.45
N GLU A 41 -8.64 -27.77 0.47
CA GLU A 41 -7.18 -27.64 0.68
C GLU A 41 -6.80 -26.36 1.49
N SER A 42 -7.70 -25.39 1.59
CA SER A 42 -7.52 -24.20 2.43
C SER A 42 -8.17 -24.32 3.82
N SER A 43 -8.78 -25.45 4.16
CA SER A 43 -9.42 -25.68 5.47
C SER A 43 -9.04 -27.05 6.07
N ILE A 44 -9.90 -28.03 5.99
CA ILE A 44 -9.73 -29.34 6.66
C ILE A 44 -9.54 -30.51 5.72
N GLY A 45 -9.71 -30.31 4.42
CA GLY A 45 -9.70 -31.37 3.42
C GLY A 45 -8.34 -31.57 2.76
N THR A 46 -8.29 -32.57 1.93
CA THR A 46 -7.19 -32.87 1.02
C THR A 46 -7.71 -33.72 -0.16
N TRP A 47 -6.83 -34.06 -1.11
CA TRP A 47 -7.16 -34.76 -2.35
C TRP A 47 -7.78 -36.16 -2.17
N THR A 48 -7.72 -36.74 -0.96
CA THR A 48 -8.25 -38.07 -0.63
C THR A 48 -9.13 -38.05 0.61
N GLU A 49 -9.95 -39.07 0.78
CA GLU A 49 -10.72 -39.24 2.00
C GLU A 49 -9.84 -39.60 3.19
N LEU A 50 -10.07 -38.97 4.32
CA LEU A 50 -9.29 -39.14 5.54
C LEU A 50 -10.05 -40.00 6.55
N THR A 51 -9.42 -41.03 7.06
CA THR A 51 -9.95 -41.89 8.14
C THR A 51 -9.80 -41.23 9.53
N THR A 52 -9.05 -40.16 9.61
CA THR A 52 -8.76 -39.42 10.85
C THR A 52 -9.77 -38.31 11.13
N VAL A 53 -10.69 -38.01 10.23
CA VAL A 53 -11.72 -36.96 10.42
C VAL A 53 -12.64 -37.39 11.57
N LYS A 54 -12.92 -36.46 12.45
CA LYS A 54 -13.87 -36.58 13.55
C LYS A 54 -15.07 -35.66 13.33
N PRO A 55 -16.27 -35.98 13.87
CA PRO A 55 -17.47 -35.15 13.66
C PRO A 55 -17.29 -33.67 14.04
N TYR A 56 -16.46 -33.36 15.03
CA TYR A 56 -16.18 -31.99 15.42
C TYR A 56 -15.29 -31.22 14.42
N VAL A 57 -14.48 -31.96 13.62
CA VAL A 57 -13.62 -31.34 12.57
C VAL A 57 -14.46 -30.88 11.40
N GLU A 58 -15.53 -31.61 11.04
CA GLU A 58 -16.40 -31.26 9.91
C GLU A 58 -17.04 -29.86 10.03
N LYS A 59 -17.23 -29.39 11.26
CA LYS A 59 -17.75 -28.04 11.55
C LYS A 59 -16.79 -26.94 11.15
N LEU A 60 -15.50 -27.27 10.94
CA LEU A 60 -14.45 -26.34 10.54
C LEU A 60 -14.26 -26.33 9.01
N ALA A 61 -15.02 -27.12 8.26
CA ALA A 61 -14.93 -27.14 6.81
C ALA A 61 -15.31 -25.77 6.23
N ALA A 62 -14.44 -25.21 5.40
CA ALA A 62 -14.82 -24.07 4.57
C ALA A 62 -15.93 -24.46 3.60
N ARG A 63 -16.82 -23.55 3.26
CA ARG A 63 -17.97 -23.78 2.37
C ARG A 63 -17.95 -22.84 1.18
N VAL A 64 -17.98 -23.43 -0.02
CA VAL A 64 -18.28 -22.67 -1.23
C VAL A 64 -19.79 -22.42 -1.23
N PHE A 65 -20.19 -21.16 -1.04
CA PHE A 65 -21.61 -20.80 -0.90
C PHE A 65 -22.16 -20.05 -2.11
N ASP A 66 -21.29 -19.63 -3.03
CA ASP A 66 -21.70 -18.95 -4.25
C ASP A 66 -20.76 -19.28 -5.41
N ILE A 67 -21.33 -19.59 -6.57
CA ILE A 67 -20.60 -19.84 -7.82
C ILE A 67 -21.33 -19.08 -8.93
N GLU A 68 -20.68 -18.04 -9.43
CA GLU A 68 -21.15 -17.30 -10.61
C GLU A 68 -20.11 -17.39 -11.73
N ARG A 69 -20.33 -18.28 -12.70
CA ARG A 69 -19.38 -18.64 -13.75
C ARG A 69 -18.04 -19.10 -13.12
N ASN A 70 -16.97 -18.30 -13.27
CA ASN A 70 -15.66 -18.56 -12.71
C ASN A 70 -15.38 -17.83 -11.39
N SER A 71 -16.31 -17.01 -10.93
CA SER A 71 -16.23 -16.35 -9.63
C SER A 71 -16.84 -17.24 -8.57
N ILE A 72 -16.09 -17.51 -7.51
CA ILE A 72 -16.55 -18.32 -6.38
C ILE A 72 -16.39 -17.55 -5.09
N LYS A 73 -17.28 -17.80 -4.13
CA LYS A 73 -17.16 -17.27 -2.77
C LYS A 73 -17.10 -18.42 -1.77
N ILE A 74 -16.13 -18.29 -0.87
CA ILE A 74 -15.86 -19.30 0.17
C ILE A 74 -15.98 -18.64 1.52
N ALA A 75 -16.73 -19.28 2.42
CA ALA A 75 -16.84 -18.91 3.83
C ALA A 75 -15.96 -19.84 4.68
N TYR A 76 -15.13 -19.26 5.51
CA TYR A 76 -14.22 -19.95 6.41
C TYR A 76 -14.65 -19.69 7.84
N PRO A 77 -14.97 -20.70 8.66
CA PRO A 77 -15.19 -20.52 10.09
C PRO A 77 -14.03 -19.81 10.77
N ILE A 78 -14.31 -18.81 11.61
CA ILE A 78 -13.27 -18.01 12.29
C ILE A 78 -12.33 -18.85 13.13
N GLU A 79 -12.81 -19.97 13.63
CA GLU A 79 -12.06 -20.94 14.44
C GLU A 79 -10.86 -21.56 13.73
N LEU A 80 -10.79 -21.46 12.39
CA LEU A 80 -9.63 -21.85 11.60
C LEU A 80 -8.43 -20.91 11.76
N PHE A 81 -8.67 -19.72 12.32
CA PHE A 81 -7.66 -18.65 12.34
C PHE A 81 -7.26 -18.28 13.76
N GLU A 82 -5.97 -18.17 13.98
CA GLU A 82 -5.41 -17.64 15.22
C GLU A 82 -5.52 -16.10 15.23
N PRO A 83 -6.20 -15.49 16.22
CA PRO A 83 -6.27 -14.05 16.34
C PRO A 83 -4.88 -13.40 16.40
N ARG A 84 -4.70 -12.25 15.75
CA ARG A 84 -3.41 -11.54 15.66
C ARG A 84 -2.29 -12.29 14.94
N ASN A 85 -2.62 -13.26 14.11
CA ASN A 85 -1.62 -14.01 13.34
C ASN A 85 -1.90 -13.92 11.84
N MET A 86 -1.45 -12.83 11.19
CA MET A 86 -1.63 -12.65 9.75
C MET A 86 -0.95 -13.76 8.91
N PRO A 87 0.25 -14.25 9.24
CA PRO A 87 0.84 -15.40 8.57
C PRO A 87 -0.06 -16.64 8.54
N ASN A 88 -0.71 -16.98 9.66
CA ASN A 88 -1.65 -18.11 9.73
C ASN A 88 -2.84 -17.92 8.77
N ILE A 89 -3.45 -16.73 8.78
CA ILE A 89 -4.57 -16.39 7.89
C ILE A 89 -4.17 -16.57 6.42
N LEU A 90 -3.02 -16.02 6.04
CA LEU A 90 -2.53 -16.10 4.66
C LEU A 90 -2.13 -17.51 4.25
N SER A 91 -1.53 -18.29 5.14
CA SER A 91 -1.19 -19.68 4.89
C SER A 91 -2.43 -20.53 4.61
N SER A 92 -3.58 -20.18 5.18
CA SER A 92 -4.86 -20.84 4.91
C SER A 92 -5.46 -20.36 3.58
N VAL A 93 -5.84 -19.08 3.48
CA VAL A 93 -6.62 -18.59 2.34
C VAL A 93 -5.80 -18.41 1.05
N SER A 94 -4.48 -18.29 1.14
CA SER A 94 -3.58 -18.07 0.02
C SER A 94 -2.31 -18.92 0.05
N GLY A 95 -2.39 -20.08 0.66
CA GLY A 95 -1.28 -21.05 0.75
C GLY A 95 -1.13 -21.92 -0.50
N ASN A 96 -1.18 -23.24 -0.32
CA ASN A 96 -0.92 -24.24 -1.38
C ASN A 96 -1.95 -24.23 -2.52
N VAL A 97 -3.12 -23.64 -2.32
CA VAL A 97 -4.24 -23.66 -3.29
C VAL A 97 -3.86 -23.12 -4.67
N PHE A 98 -2.92 -22.18 -4.75
CA PHE A 98 -2.44 -21.64 -6.03
C PHE A 98 -1.66 -22.64 -6.88
N GLY A 99 -1.21 -23.74 -6.29
CA GLY A 99 -0.45 -24.82 -6.96
C GLY A 99 -1.27 -26.05 -7.31
N LEU A 100 -2.59 -26.06 -7.13
CA LEU A 100 -3.44 -27.22 -7.42
C LEU A 100 -3.47 -27.53 -8.92
N ARG A 101 -3.26 -28.78 -9.29
CA ARG A 101 -3.28 -29.25 -10.70
C ARG A 101 -4.65 -29.12 -11.37
N THR A 102 -5.72 -29.11 -10.59
CA THR A 102 -7.08 -28.92 -11.05
C THR A 102 -7.41 -27.46 -11.40
N LEU A 103 -6.44 -26.55 -11.22
CA LEU A 103 -6.58 -25.13 -11.48
C LEU A 103 -5.52 -24.67 -12.48
N LYS A 104 -5.94 -24.25 -13.67
CA LYS A 104 -5.07 -23.54 -14.61
C LYS A 104 -4.68 -22.17 -14.06
N ASN A 105 -5.64 -21.49 -13.45
CA ASN A 105 -5.44 -20.20 -12.78
C ASN A 105 -6.35 -20.09 -11.54
N LEU A 106 -5.83 -19.41 -10.52
CA LEU A 106 -6.57 -19.03 -9.31
C LEU A 106 -6.18 -17.59 -8.93
N ARG A 107 -7.17 -16.72 -8.69
CA ARG A 107 -6.93 -15.37 -8.22
C ARG A 107 -7.79 -15.05 -7.01
N LEU A 108 -7.15 -14.65 -5.89
CA LEU A 108 -7.84 -14.11 -4.73
C LEU A 108 -8.15 -12.62 -5.00
N ASN A 109 -9.41 -12.32 -5.29
CA ASN A 109 -9.87 -10.98 -5.67
C ASN A 109 -10.24 -10.12 -4.47
N ASP A 110 -10.86 -10.72 -3.44
CA ASP A 110 -11.27 -10.01 -2.25
C ASP A 110 -11.28 -10.91 -1.03
N ILE A 111 -11.13 -10.30 0.14
CA ILE A 111 -11.28 -10.93 1.43
C ILE A 111 -12.08 -10.00 2.36
N HIS A 112 -13.09 -10.55 3.02
CA HIS A 112 -13.83 -9.88 4.08
C HIS A 112 -13.48 -10.51 5.41
N PHE A 113 -13.02 -9.70 6.34
CA PHE A 113 -12.67 -10.12 7.69
C PHE A 113 -13.81 -9.77 8.66
N PRO A 114 -14.26 -10.71 9.51
CA PRO A 114 -15.23 -10.40 10.55
C PRO A 114 -14.65 -9.42 11.57
N SER A 115 -15.54 -8.64 12.20
CA SER A 115 -15.14 -7.57 13.13
C SER A 115 -14.29 -8.07 14.30
N GLU A 116 -14.55 -9.28 14.78
CA GLU A 116 -13.77 -9.89 15.86
C GLU A 116 -12.31 -10.07 15.46
N LEU A 117 -12.06 -10.63 14.27
CA LEU A 117 -10.72 -10.85 13.76
C LEU A 117 -10.00 -9.52 13.48
N VAL A 118 -10.69 -8.55 12.87
CA VAL A 118 -10.14 -7.20 12.63
C VAL A 118 -9.69 -6.53 13.92
N ARG A 119 -10.54 -6.55 14.96
CA ARG A 119 -10.25 -5.91 16.26
C ARG A 119 -9.13 -6.59 17.03
N SER A 120 -8.74 -7.80 16.65
CA SER A 120 -7.59 -8.47 17.27
C SER A 120 -6.26 -7.81 16.86
N PHE A 121 -6.20 -7.09 15.76
CA PHE A 121 -5.01 -6.37 15.29
C PHE A 121 -4.98 -4.92 15.77
N LYS A 122 -3.80 -4.31 15.79
CA LYS A 122 -3.61 -2.90 16.20
C LYS A 122 -4.26 -1.89 15.24
N GLY A 123 -4.23 -2.17 13.94
CA GLY A 123 -4.67 -1.23 12.93
C GLY A 123 -3.79 0.03 12.81
N PRO A 124 -4.18 1.00 11.98
CA PRO A 124 -3.44 2.25 11.78
C PRO A 124 -3.38 3.11 13.04
N LYS A 125 -2.18 3.57 13.43
CA LYS A 125 -1.99 4.41 14.61
C LYS A 125 -2.40 5.85 14.36
N TYR A 126 -2.07 6.40 13.22
CA TYR A 126 -2.32 7.80 12.84
C TYR A 126 -3.44 7.94 11.81
N GLY A 127 -3.36 7.18 10.72
CA GLY A 127 -4.29 7.27 9.61
C GLY A 127 -4.35 8.67 8.98
N VAL A 128 -5.35 8.93 8.14
CA VAL A 128 -5.50 10.22 7.45
C VAL A 128 -5.51 11.41 8.43
N ALA A 129 -6.27 11.35 9.51
CA ALA A 129 -6.42 12.46 10.43
C ALA A 129 -5.13 12.75 11.21
N GLY A 130 -4.40 11.72 11.64
CA GLY A 130 -3.13 11.88 12.35
C GLY A 130 -2.05 12.48 11.45
N ILE A 131 -1.93 12.00 10.21
CA ILE A 131 -1.00 12.54 9.21
C ILE A 131 -1.26 14.02 8.94
N ARG A 132 -2.53 14.38 8.76
CA ARG A 132 -2.94 15.76 8.55
C ARG A 132 -2.55 16.66 9.73
N ARG A 133 -2.69 16.17 10.95
CA ARG A 133 -2.33 16.89 12.18
C ARG A 133 -0.82 17.11 12.27
N ILE A 134 -0.01 16.09 11.97
CA ILE A 134 1.46 16.20 11.98
C ILE A 134 1.93 17.28 10.98
N LEU A 135 1.46 17.20 9.73
CA LEU A 135 1.86 18.10 8.67
C LEU A 135 1.15 19.47 8.71
N ARG A 136 0.05 19.61 9.46
CA ARG A 136 -0.81 20.81 9.52
C ARG A 136 -1.35 21.24 8.14
N VAL A 137 -1.62 20.25 7.27
CA VAL A 137 -2.14 20.43 5.90
C VAL A 137 -3.51 19.77 5.78
N TYR A 138 -4.58 20.53 5.63
CA TYR A 138 -5.96 20.05 5.71
C TYR A 138 -6.74 20.15 4.40
N GLU A 139 -6.47 21.17 3.56
CA GLU A 139 -7.35 21.55 2.45
C GLU A 139 -6.84 21.13 1.07
N ARG A 140 -5.70 20.51 0.98
CA ARG A 140 -5.08 20.07 -0.27
C ARG A 140 -4.48 18.66 -0.17
N PRO A 141 -4.20 17.98 -1.31
CA PRO A 141 -3.35 16.80 -1.27
C PRO A 141 -1.95 17.15 -0.76
N LEU A 142 -1.29 16.14 -0.20
CA LEU A 142 0.11 16.25 0.18
C LEU A 142 0.99 16.11 -1.07
N VAL A 143 2.04 16.90 -1.14
CA VAL A 143 3.06 16.82 -2.19
C VAL A 143 4.30 16.16 -1.61
N GLY A 144 4.68 15.02 -2.17
CA GLY A 144 5.86 14.27 -1.78
C GLY A 144 6.79 13.99 -2.94
N THR A 145 8.07 13.74 -2.63
CA THR A 145 9.05 13.29 -3.60
C THR A 145 9.85 12.11 -3.08
N ILE A 146 10.38 11.30 -4.01
CA ILE A 146 11.39 10.30 -3.78
C ILE A 146 12.70 10.85 -4.28
N ILE A 147 13.74 10.88 -3.45
CA ILE A 147 15.06 11.40 -3.84
C ILE A 147 15.58 10.67 -5.08
N LYS A 148 16.14 11.44 -6.01
CA LYS A 148 16.77 10.97 -7.24
C LYS A 148 18.17 11.58 -7.41
N PRO A 149 19.13 10.81 -7.97
CA PRO A 149 19.03 9.40 -8.38
C PRO A 149 18.71 8.48 -7.20
N LYS A 150 18.02 7.37 -7.48
CA LYS A 150 17.51 6.48 -6.42
C LYS A 150 18.60 5.84 -5.55
N LEU A 151 19.81 5.66 -6.11
CA LEU A 151 20.99 5.12 -5.45
C LEU A 151 22.23 5.91 -5.87
N GLY A 152 23.29 5.86 -5.05
CA GLY A 152 24.60 6.39 -5.37
C GLY A 152 24.93 7.76 -4.76
N LEU A 153 23.93 8.54 -4.33
CA LEU A 153 24.19 9.80 -3.62
C LEU A 153 24.86 9.52 -2.27
N LYS A 154 25.92 10.29 -1.98
CA LYS A 154 26.50 10.33 -0.63
C LYS A 154 25.58 11.06 0.32
N THR A 155 25.77 10.86 1.61
CA THR A 155 24.90 11.41 2.68
C THR A 155 24.63 12.92 2.52
N LEU A 156 25.67 13.72 2.28
CA LEU A 156 25.51 15.19 2.18
C LEU A 156 24.75 15.60 0.92
N ASP A 157 24.96 14.92 -0.20
CA ASP A 157 24.22 15.21 -1.44
C ASP A 157 22.77 14.78 -1.30
N HIS A 158 22.50 13.64 -0.65
CA HIS A 158 21.16 13.15 -0.34
C HIS A 158 20.37 14.16 0.51
N SER A 159 20.97 14.61 1.63
CA SER A 159 20.34 15.56 2.54
C SER A 159 20.12 16.94 1.88
N ARG A 160 21.03 17.38 1.00
CA ARG A 160 20.86 18.59 0.21
C ARG A 160 19.68 18.50 -0.76
N VAL A 161 19.56 17.40 -1.51
CA VAL A 161 18.43 17.18 -2.43
C VAL A 161 17.10 17.14 -1.67
N ALA A 162 17.09 16.55 -0.46
CA ALA A 162 15.92 16.56 0.42
C ALA A 162 15.54 18.00 0.83
N TYR A 163 16.51 18.77 1.28
CA TYR A 163 16.32 20.18 1.65
C TYR A 163 15.74 21.01 0.51
N GLU A 164 16.34 20.91 -0.69
CA GLU A 164 15.87 21.59 -1.89
C GLU A 164 14.40 21.27 -2.23
N ALA A 165 14.01 19.99 -2.08
CA ALA A 165 12.63 19.57 -2.32
C ALA A 165 11.66 20.18 -1.29
N TRP A 166 12.02 20.23 -0.01
CA TRP A 166 11.19 20.82 1.03
C TRP A 166 11.04 22.33 0.87
N VAL A 167 12.14 23.05 0.62
CA VAL A 167 12.12 24.50 0.38
C VAL A 167 11.32 24.83 -0.89
N GLY A 168 11.39 23.97 -1.90
CA GLY A 168 10.59 24.12 -3.12
C GLY A 168 9.08 23.86 -2.93
N GLY A 169 8.64 23.33 -1.78
CA GLY A 169 7.21 23.17 -1.47
C GLY A 169 6.72 21.75 -1.28
N CYS A 170 7.59 20.74 -1.28
CA CYS A 170 7.21 19.39 -0.85
C CYS A 170 6.89 19.37 0.64
N ASP A 171 5.89 18.60 1.01
CA ASP A 171 5.54 18.28 2.40
C ASP A 171 6.36 17.08 2.90
N ILE A 172 6.61 16.12 2.00
CA ILE A 172 7.21 14.82 2.29
C ILE A 172 8.40 14.58 1.37
N VAL A 173 9.51 14.16 1.93
CA VAL A 173 10.64 13.60 1.18
C VAL A 173 10.87 12.17 1.63
N LYS A 174 11.00 11.26 0.67
CA LYS A 174 11.10 9.81 0.88
C LYS A 174 12.42 9.27 0.36
N ASP A 175 13.03 8.34 1.10
CA ASP A 175 14.07 7.45 0.57
C ASP A 175 13.52 6.61 -0.59
N ASP A 176 14.40 6.22 -1.49
CA ASP A 176 14.05 5.19 -2.48
C ASP A 176 13.92 3.82 -1.76
N GLU A 177 13.03 2.97 -2.26
CA GLU A 177 12.82 1.62 -1.71
C GLU A 177 14.07 0.73 -1.78
N ASN A 178 14.98 1.03 -2.68
CA ASN A 178 16.23 0.30 -2.82
C ASN A 178 17.36 0.85 -1.91
N LEU A 179 17.16 2.02 -1.26
CA LEU A 179 18.16 2.63 -0.39
C LEU A 179 17.99 2.11 1.04
N SER A 180 18.97 1.36 1.51
CA SER A 180 19.05 0.81 2.87
C SER A 180 20.27 1.39 3.62
N SER A 181 21.30 0.62 3.88
CA SER A 181 22.54 1.07 4.53
C SER A 181 23.77 0.71 3.68
N GLN A 182 23.76 1.16 2.42
CA GLN A 182 24.88 0.92 1.52
C GLN A 182 26.09 1.79 1.90
N ARG A 183 27.29 1.31 1.57
CA ARG A 183 28.58 1.96 1.94
C ARG A 183 28.68 3.42 1.49
N PHE A 184 28.05 3.79 0.38
CA PHE A 184 28.06 5.16 -0.14
C PHE A 184 27.14 6.09 0.64
N ASN A 185 26.14 5.54 1.39
CA ASN A 185 25.17 6.32 2.16
C ASN A 185 24.70 5.50 3.38
N PRO A 186 25.51 5.37 4.44
CA PRO A 186 25.17 4.62 5.65
C PRO A 186 23.90 5.16 6.31
N PHE A 187 23.07 4.26 6.83
CA PHE A 187 21.74 4.55 7.34
C PHE A 187 21.74 5.65 8.41
N GLU A 188 22.51 5.48 9.48
CA GLU A 188 22.52 6.41 10.61
C GLU A 188 22.96 7.81 10.19
N ASN A 189 24.04 7.93 9.42
CA ASN A 189 24.54 9.20 8.91
C ASN A 189 23.50 9.90 8.04
N ARG A 190 22.82 9.13 7.16
CA ARG A 190 21.77 9.65 6.30
C ARG A 190 20.60 10.19 7.11
N VAL A 191 20.12 9.42 8.07
CA VAL A 191 18.98 9.81 8.92
C VAL A 191 19.28 11.12 9.62
N VAL A 192 20.40 11.20 10.35
CA VAL A 192 20.79 12.41 11.10
C VAL A 192 20.89 13.62 10.17
N LYS A 193 21.68 13.51 9.09
CA LYS A 193 21.90 14.65 8.18
C LYS A 193 20.65 15.10 7.42
N THR A 194 19.75 14.18 7.12
CA THR A 194 18.51 14.52 6.41
C THR A 194 17.50 15.12 7.38
N LEU A 195 17.44 14.67 8.64
CA LEU A 195 16.60 15.30 9.67
C LEU A 195 17.10 16.73 10.01
N GLU A 196 18.41 16.97 10.12
CA GLU A 196 18.97 18.32 10.24
C GLU A 196 18.55 19.22 9.07
N SER A 197 18.53 18.69 7.85
CA SER A 197 18.08 19.39 6.65
C SER A 197 16.57 19.65 6.65
N ARG A 198 15.77 18.74 7.22
CA ARG A 198 14.34 18.94 7.42
C ARG A 198 14.08 20.10 8.38
N ASP A 199 14.76 20.13 9.51
CA ASP A 199 14.57 21.17 10.53
C ASP A 199 14.90 22.56 9.97
N ARG A 200 16.00 22.67 9.22
CA ARG A 200 16.34 23.90 8.50
C ARG A 200 15.25 24.31 7.49
N ALA A 201 14.70 23.38 6.75
CA ALA A 201 13.65 23.66 5.79
C ALA A 201 12.33 24.09 6.49
N GLU A 202 12.03 23.52 7.66
CA GLU A 202 10.91 23.97 8.50
C GLU A 202 11.11 25.40 9.00
N GLU A 203 12.30 25.75 9.50
CA GLU A 203 12.64 27.10 9.94
C GLU A 203 12.51 28.11 8.80
N GLU A 204 13.04 27.80 7.63
CA GLU A 204 13.00 28.69 6.46
C GLU A 204 11.60 28.87 5.89
N THR A 205 10.80 27.80 5.82
CA THR A 205 9.48 27.84 5.17
C THR A 205 8.33 28.13 6.11
N GLY A 206 8.53 28.01 7.41
CA GLY A 206 7.46 28.08 8.42
C GLY A 206 6.45 26.94 8.35
N ALA A 207 6.73 25.89 7.58
CA ALA A 207 5.82 24.77 7.32
C ALA A 207 6.42 23.44 7.79
N ARG A 208 5.58 22.58 8.39
CA ARG A 208 6.00 21.25 8.81
C ARG A 208 6.43 20.40 7.59
N LYS A 209 7.52 19.67 7.77
CA LYS A 209 8.13 18.79 6.77
C LYS A 209 8.33 17.38 7.34
N VAL A 210 8.28 16.40 6.47
CA VAL A 210 8.46 15.00 6.86
C VAL A 210 9.54 14.32 6.04
N TYR A 211 10.44 13.65 6.73
CA TYR A 211 11.37 12.69 6.13
C TYR A 211 10.85 11.27 6.34
N MET A 212 10.60 10.58 5.25
CA MET A 212 10.10 9.21 5.25
C MET A 212 11.27 8.26 5.02
N VAL A 213 11.83 7.78 6.13
CA VAL A 213 13.05 6.97 6.17
C VAL A 213 12.76 5.53 5.79
N ASN A 214 13.50 4.97 4.84
CA ASN A 214 13.42 3.53 4.55
C ASN A 214 14.17 2.71 5.62
N ILE A 215 13.40 2.02 6.46
CA ILE A 215 13.92 1.14 7.50
C ILE A 215 13.89 -0.34 7.10
N THR A 216 13.45 -0.68 5.87
CA THR A 216 13.34 -2.07 5.41
C THR A 216 14.66 -2.82 5.59
N ALA A 217 14.62 -3.88 6.38
CA ALA A 217 15.76 -4.73 6.74
C ALA A 217 15.27 -6.08 7.28
N GLU A 218 16.17 -6.92 7.77
CA GLU A 218 15.82 -8.05 8.64
C GLU A 218 15.05 -7.52 9.87
N THR A 219 14.11 -8.33 10.40
CA THR A 219 13.12 -7.85 11.38
C THR A 219 13.72 -7.15 12.59
N ASN A 220 14.74 -7.74 13.22
CA ASN A 220 15.37 -7.12 14.41
C ASN A 220 16.13 -5.84 14.04
N GLU A 221 16.80 -5.85 12.90
CA GLU A 221 17.49 -4.67 12.39
C GLU A 221 16.50 -3.56 12.02
N MET A 222 15.35 -3.90 11.43
CA MET A 222 14.27 -2.96 11.11
C MET A 222 13.72 -2.28 12.37
N LEU A 223 13.56 -3.01 13.48
CA LEU A 223 13.13 -2.45 14.76
C LEU A 223 14.16 -1.47 15.33
N LYS A 224 15.46 -1.83 15.32
CA LYS A 224 16.54 -0.92 15.73
C LYS A 224 16.58 0.36 14.91
N ARG A 225 16.37 0.25 13.59
CA ARG A 225 16.28 1.41 12.71
C ARG A 225 15.07 2.29 13.01
N ALA A 226 13.92 1.69 13.32
CA ALA A 226 12.74 2.44 13.73
C ALA A 226 12.98 3.22 15.03
N GLU A 227 13.58 2.59 16.03
CA GLU A 227 13.98 3.20 17.30
C GLU A 227 14.97 4.34 17.05
N PHE A 228 16.02 4.10 16.25
CA PHE A 228 17.00 5.12 15.89
C PHE A 228 16.35 6.35 15.23
N VAL A 229 15.40 6.14 14.32
CA VAL A 229 14.66 7.26 13.69
C VAL A 229 13.88 8.05 14.72
N LEU A 230 13.20 7.37 15.65
CA LEU A 230 12.43 8.01 16.72
C LEU A 230 13.33 8.81 17.67
N ASP A 231 14.46 8.24 18.11
CA ASP A 231 15.42 8.87 19.02
C ASP A 231 16.05 10.15 18.44
N HIS A 232 16.11 10.24 17.10
CA HIS A 232 16.60 11.42 16.39
C HIS A 232 15.51 12.38 15.94
N GLY A 233 14.28 12.23 16.47
CA GLY A 233 13.15 13.14 16.20
C GLY A 233 12.47 12.92 14.83
N GLY A 234 12.66 11.75 14.22
CA GLY A 234 11.88 11.34 13.05
C GLY A 234 10.47 10.91 13.45
N GLU A 235 9.49 11.21 12.61
CA GLU A 235 8.07 10.92 12.85
C GLU A 235 7.50 9.89 11.85
N TYR A 236 8.29 9.52 10.83
CA TYR A 236 7.86 8.65 9.73
C TYR A 236 8.90 7.62 9.37
N VAL A 237 8.42 6.42 9.08
CA VAL A 237 9.22 5.35 8.49
C VAL A 237 8.53 4.75 7.29
N MET A 238 9.31 4.23 6.36
CA MET A 238 8.83 3.45 5.22
C MET A 238 9.28 2.00 5.35
N VAL A 239 8.39 1.09 5.00
CA VAL A 239 8.65 -0.36 4.94
C VAL A 239 8.16 -0.91 3.60
N ASP A 240 8.98 -1.70 2.94
CA ASP A 240 8.59 -2.53 1.79
C ASP A 240 7.87 -3.78 2.29
N ILE A 241 6.55 -3.71 2.35
CA ILE A 241 5.71 -4.70 3.06
C ILE A 241 5.74 -6.11 2.49
N LEU A 242 6.08 -6.27 1.22
CA LEU A 242 6.17 -7.58 0.58
C LEU A 242 7.57 -8.17 0.68
N THR A 243 8.61 -7.33 0.62
CA THR A 243 10.00 -7.81 0.70
C THR A 243 10.42 -8.16 2.13
N CYS A 244 9.92 -7.43 3.13
CA CYS A 244 10.14 -7.78 4.55
C CYS A 244 9.09 -8.78 5.08
N GLY A 245 7.94 -8.88 4.41
CA GLY A 245 6.81 -9.73 4.81
C GLY A 245 5.87 -9.10 5.82
N PHE A 246 4.63 -9.56 5.81
CA PHE A 246 3.58 -9.05 6.68
C PHE A 246 3.83 -9.33 8.16
N SER A 247 4.58 -10.39 8.49
CA SER A 247 4.97 -10.71 9.86
C SER A 247 5.89 -9.64 10.43
N ALA A 248 6.92 -9.21 9.69
CA ALA A 248 7.84 -8.16 10.12
C ALA A 248 7.10 -6.81 10.30
N LEU A 249 6.19 -6.48 9.36
CA LEU A 249 5.33 -5.30 9.47
C LEU A 249 4.45 -5.36 10.72
N GLN A 250 3.87 -6.53 11.02
CA GLN A 250 3.06 -6.73 12.22
C GLN A 250 3.90 -6.56 13.49
N THR A 251 5.11 -7.11 13.53
CA THR A 251 6.05 -6.94 14.64
C THR A 251 6.38 -5.47 14.87
N LEU A 252 6.67 -4.71 13.81
CA LEU A 252 6.94 -3.26 13.89
C LEU A 252 5.75 -2.53 14.54
N ARG A 253 4.51 -2.81 14.10
CA ARG A 253 3.32 -2.13 14.65
C ARG A 253 3.05 -2.53 16.11
N GLN A 254 3.41 -3.74 16.51
CA GLN A 254 3.26 -4.21 17.89
C GLN A 254 4.18 -3.50 18.88
N GLN A 255 5.34 -2.97 18.45
CA GLN A 255 6.23 -2.15 19.30
C GLN A 255 5.59 -0.84 19.75
N ASP A 256 4.51 -0.42 19.09
CA ASP A 256 3.75 0.80 19.40
C ASP A 256 4.57 2.11 19.35
N PHE A 257 5.64 2.14 18.57
CA PHE A 257 6.43 3.34 18.31
C PHE A 257 5.55 4.51 17.85
N ASP A 258 5.90 5.73 18.24
CA ASP A 258 5.25 6.97 17.80
C ASP A 258 5.68 7.38 16.39
N LEU A 259 5.56 6.43 15.46
CA LEU A 259 5.93 6.57 14.06
C LEU A 259 4.75 6.32 13.13
N VAL A 260 4.60 7.18 12.15
CA VAL A 260 3.72 6.93 10.99
C VAL A 260 4.39 5.86 10.12
N VAL A 261 3.68 4.80 9.81
CA VAL A 261 4.18 3.72 8.95
C VAL A 261 3.65 3.90 7.53
N HIS A 262 4.56 4.23 6.63
CA HIS A 262 4.31 4.27 5.19
C HIS A 262 4.64 2.90 4.58
N ALA A 263 3.66 2.28 3.94
CA ALA A 263 3.84 1.02 3.24
C ALA A 263 4.18 1.25 1.77
N HIS A 264 5.39 0.86 1.39
CA HIS A 264 5.75 0.70 -0.01
C HIS A 264 5.45 -0.73 -0.46
N ARG A 265 5.10 -0.92 -1.73
CA ARG A 265 4.65 -2.21 -2.27
C ARG A 265 5.61 -2.80 -3.31
N ALA A 266 6.93 -2.63 -3.13
CA ALA A 266 7.93 -3.24 -4.02
C ALA A 266 7.64 -4.73 -4.21
N GLY A 267 7.73 -5.19 -5.45
CA GLY A 267 7.44 -6.59 -5.81
C GLY A 267 5.96 -6.96 -5.98
N HIS A 268 5.01 -6.06 -5.68
CA HIS A 268 3.58 -6.40 -5.75
C HIS A 268 3.13 -6.93 -7.11
N ALA A 269 3.71 -6.43 -8.19
CA ALA A 269 3.32 -6.82 -9.55
C ALA A 269 3.53 -8.33 -9.83
N ALA A 270 4.45 -8.99 -9.11
CA ALA A 270 4.60 -10.45 -9.17
C ALA A 270 3.33 -11.20 -8.70
N PHE A 271 2.57 -10.59 -7.80
CA PHE A 271 1.30 -11.15 -7.28
C PHE A 271 0.08 -10.59 -7.99
N THR A 272 0.11 -9.31 -8.41
CA THR A 272 -1.11 -8.57 -8.77
C THR A 272 -1.30 -8.38 -10.27
N LYS A 273 -0.24 -8.43 -11.09
CA LYS A 273 -0.29 -8.05 -12.50
C LYS A 273 -1.09 -9.00 -13.38
N ASN A 274 -1.05 -10.31 -13.09
CA ASN A 274 -1.83 -11.28 -13.85
C ASN A 274 -3.30 -11.19 -13.44
N ALA A 275 -4.19 -10.86 -14.37
CA ALA A 275 -5.62 -10.72 -14.12
C ALA A 275 -6.33 -12.04 -13.76
N LYS A 276 -5.69 -13.19 -14.04
CA LYS A 276 -6.27 -14.53 -13.82
C LYS A 276 -5.64 -15.29 -12.65
N HIS A 277 -4.40 -14.93 -12.24
CA HIS A 277 -3.64 -15.69 -11.24
C HIS A 277 -2.98 -14.77 -10.22
N GLY A 278 -2.98 -15.16 -8.95
CA GLY A 278 -2.31 -14.45 -7.87
C GLY A 278 -3.28 -13.77 -6.89
N ILE A 279 -2.88 -12.65 -6.33
CA ILE A 279 -3.61 -11.92 -5.27
C ILE A 279 -3.82 -10.48 -5.72
N SER A 280 -5.04 -9.95 -5.60
CA SER A 280 -5.32 -8.57 -5.96
C SER A 280 -4.63 -7.57 -5.03
N MET A 281 -4.31 -6.38 -5.55
CA MET A 281 -3.77 -5.30 -4.71
C MET A 281 -4.77 -4.85 -3.63
N ARG A 282 -6.07 -4.97 -3.89
CA ARG A 282 -7.14 -4.73 -2.93
C ARG A 282 -7.01 -5.61 -1.68
N VAL A 283 -6.72 -6.90 -1.84
CA VAL A 283 -6.47 -7.83 -0.72
C VAL A 283 -5.24 -7.41 0.06
N ILE A 284 -4.13 -7.11 -0.62
CA ILE A 284 -2.89 -6.63 -0.01
C ILE A 284 -3.15 -5.34 0.79
N ALA A 285 -3.94 -4.41 0.24
CA ALA A 285 -4.30 -3.16 0.91
C ALA A 285 -5.12 -3.39 2.20
N LYS A 286 -6.10 -4.31 2.18
CA LYS A 286 -6.87 -4.68 3.37
C LYS A 286 -5.99 -5.29 4.45
N ILE A 287 -5.11 -6.22 4.09
CA ILE A 287 -4.16 -6.87 5.00
C ILE A 287 -3.24 -5.82 5.64
N ALA A 288 -2.63 -4.97 4.83
CA ALA A 288 -1.72 -3.92 5.31
C ALA A 288 -2.43 -2.95 6.28
N ARG A 289 -3.69 -2.57 5.96
CA ARG A 289 -4.51 -1.72 6.84
C ARG A 289 -4.83 -2.40 8.17
N ILE A 290 -5.23 -3.67 8.15
CA ILE A 290 -5.55 -4.44 9.38
C ILE A 290 -4.31 -4.57 10.25
N ILE A 291 -3.14 -4.84 9.69
CA ILE A 291 -1.88 -4.88 10.44
C ILE A 291 -1.57 -3.52 11.04
N GLY A 292 -1.76 -2.41 10.28
CA GLY A 292 -1.67 -1.09 10.87
C GLY A 292 -0.79 -0.07 10.16
N VAL A 293 -0.73 -0.09 8.83
CA VAL A 293 -0.06 0.99 8.08
C VAL A 293 -0.92 2.26 8.07
N ASP A 294 -0.28 3.41 8.00
CA ASP A 294 -0.94 4.72 7.96
C ASP A 294 -1.03 5.30 6.55
N GLN A 295 -0.12 4.90 5.66
CA GLN A 295 -0.09 5.24 4.24
C GLN A 295 0.24 4.01 3.41
N LEU A 296 -0.32 3.93 2.19
CA LEU A 296 -0.02 2.84 1.25
C LEU A 296 -0.06 3.32 -0.19
N HIS A 297 0.91 2.90 -1.00
CA HIS A 297 0.90 3.05 -2.44
C HIS A 297 -0.25 2.26 -3.07
N VAL A 298 -1.10 2.93 -3.85
CA VAL A 298 -2.30 2.33 -4.48
C VAL A 298 -2.22 2.26 -6.00
N GLY A 299 -1.15 2.77 -6.59
CA GLY A 299 -1.06 3.01 -8.03
C GLY A 299 -1.51 4.42 -8.40
N THR A 300 -1.69 4.64 -9.68
CA THR A 300 -2.13 5.92 -10.22
C THR A 300 -2.99 5.69 -11.46
N ILE A 301 -3.90 6.64 -11.74
CA ILE A 301 -4.78 6.60 -12.92
C ILE A 301 -4.14 7.24 -14.15
N VAL A 302 -2.96 7.82 -13.99
CA VAL A 302 -2.16 8.53 -15.00
C VAL A 302 -0.69 8.19 -14.84
N GLY A 303 0.15 8.54 -15.81
CA GLY A 303 1.58 8.27 -15.75
C GLY A 303 1.96 6.93 -16.36
N LYS A 304 3.00 6.26 -15.83
CA LYS A 304 3.64 5.07 -16.45
C LYS A 304 3.22 3.72 -15.88
N MET A 305 2.31 3.69 -14.90
CA MET A 305 1.90 2.44 -14.25
C MET A 305 0.81 1.70 -15.06
N PHE A 306 0.71 0.40 -14.84
CA PHE A 306 -0.16 -0.49 -15.62
C PHE A 306 -1.58 -0.65 -15.05
N GLU A 307 -1.81 -0.18 -13.82
CA GLU A 307 -3.08 -0.43 -13.14
C GLU A 307 -4.26 0.26 -13.81
N ALA A 308 -5.35 -0.46 -13.97
CA ALA A 308 -6.61 0.10 -14.45
C ALA A 308 -7.23 1.05 -13.41
N ARG A 309 -7.95 2.07 -13.88
CA ARG A 309 -8.63 3.05 -13.01
C ARG A 309 -9.54 2.39 -11.97
N GLY A 310 -10.24 1.31 -12.35
CA GLY A 310 -11.09 0.54 -11.44
C GLY A 310 -10.31 -0.11 -10.31
N GLU A 311 -9.16 -0.72 -10.60
CA GLU A 311 -8.30 -1.32 -9.56
C GLU A 311 -7.78 -0.27 -8.58
N VAL A 312 -7.37 0.90 -9.06
CA VAL A 312 -6.93 2.00 -8.17
C VAL A 312 -8.08 2.47 -7.28
N ALA A 313 -9.32 2.53 -7.81
CA ALA A 313 -10.50 2.87 -7.01
C ALA A 313 -10.76 1.83 -5.92
N GLU A 314 -10.70 0.54 -6.25
CA GLU A 314 -10.87 -0.56 -5.29
C GLU A 314 -9.79 -0.55 -4.20
N ASN A 315 -8.54 -0.25 -4.56
CA ASN A 315 -7.44 -0.10 -3.60
C ASN A 315 -7.70 1.06 -2.63
N CYS A 316 -8.20 2.19 -3.14
CA CYS A 316 -8.58 3.34 -2.30
C CYS A 316 -9.75 2.99 -1.37
N ASP A 317 -10.74 2.26 -1.86
CA ASP A 317 -11.87 1.80 -1.07
C ASP A 317 -11.44 0.88 0.08
N ALA A 318 -10.52 -0.06 -0.17
CA ALA A 318 -9.94 -0.92 0.85
C ALA A 318 -9.27 -0.13 1.98
N LEU A 319 -8.70 1.03 1.67
CA LEU A 319 -8.02 1.90 2.64
C LEU A 319 -8.96 2.86 3.37
N LYS A 320 -10.06 3.29 2.73
CA LYS A 320 -10.90 4.41 3.23
C LYS A 320 -12.28 4.00 3.73
N LYS A 321 -12.89 2.95 3.16
CA LYS A 321 -14.23 2.50 3.59
C LYS A 321 -14.21 2.06 5.04
N GLU A 322 -15.38 2.09 5.68
CA GLU A 322 -15.54 1.59 7.04
C GLU A 322 -15.06 0.12 7.13
N MET A 323 -14.32 -0.19 8.17
CA MET A 323 -13.79 -1.53 8.45
C MET A 323 -13.62 -1.68 9.96
N SER A 324 -14.70 -2.09 10.63
CA SER A 324 -14.71 -2.43 12.08
C SER A 324 -14.06 -1.38 13.00
N GLY A 325 -14.22 -0.10 12.66
CA GLY A 325 -13.70 1.04 13.41
C GLY A 325 -12.22 1.37 13.15
N LEU A 326 -11.54 0.67 12.24
CA LEU A 326 -10.16 1.01 11.87
C LEU A 326 -10.07 2.40 11.23
N ARG A 327 -9.03 3.15 11.61
CA ARG A 327 -8.75 4.44 10.96
C ARG A 327 -8.54 4.28 9.45
N ARG A 328 -8.90 5.33 8.71
CA ARG A 328 -8.67 5.40 7.27
C ARG A 328 -7.18 5.59 6.98
N VAL A 329 -6.64 4.82 6.05
CA VAL A 329 -5.26 4.89 5.57
C VAL A 329 -5.18 5.88 4.41
N LEU A 330 -4.11 6.68 4.36
CA LEU A 330 -3.92 7.68 3.32
C LEU A 330 -3.34 7.03 2.05
N PRO A 331 -4.06 7.06 0.91
CA PRO A 331 -3.53 6.54 -0.35
C PRO A 331 -2.36 7.38 -0.87
N VAL A 332 -1.42 6.72 -1.52
CA VAL A 332 -0.27 7.37 -2.17
C VAL A 332 -0.30 7.03 -3.65
N ALA A 333 -0.42 8.07 -4.49
CA ALA A 333 -0.30 7.96 -5.94
C ALA A 333 1.15 8.18 -6.35
N SER A 334 1.71 7.27 -7.14
CA SER A 334 3.09 7.36 -7.63
C SER A 334 3.28 6.64 -8.94
N GLY A 335 4.33 6.99 -9.69
CA GLY A 335 4.69 6.33 -10.94
C GLY A 335 4.60 7.26 -12.16
N GLY A 336 5.68 8.01 -12.44
CA GLY A 336 5.76 8.90 -13.60
C GLY A 336 4.92 10.18 -13.47
N LEU A 337 4.66 10.64 -12.25
CA LEU A 337 3.89 11.85 -12.00
C LEU A 337 4.70 13.11 -12.26
N HIS A 338 4.06 14.14 -12.85
CA HIS A 338 4.60 15.46 -13.11
C HIS A 338 3.47 16.52 -13.01
N PRO A 339 3.78 17.84 -12.95
CA PRO A 339 2.78 18.89 -12.74
C PRO A 339 1.56 18.84 -13.66
N GLY A 340 1.76 18.52 -14.95
CA GLY A 340 0.66 18.44 -15.92
C GLY A 340 -0.39 17.35 -15.68
N LEU A 341 -0.14 16.41 -14.75
CA LEU A 341 -1.07 15.33 -14.37
C LEU A 341 -1.91 15.66 -13.13
N VAL A 342 -1.57 16.71 -12.41
CA VAL A 342 -2.18 17.06 -11.11
C VAL A 342 -3.70 17.24 -11.18
N PRO A 343 -4.28 17.91 -12.20
CA PRO A 343 -5.74 18.06 -12.29
C PRO A 343 -6.50 16.72 -12.34
N ALA A 344 -5.99 15.76 -13.12
CA ALA A 344 -6.60 14.43 -13.20
C ALA A 344 -6.50 13.68 -11.87
N LEU A 345 -5.37 13.79 -11.16
CA LEU A 345 -5.17 13.19 -9.85
C LEU A 345 -6.14 13.77 -8.81
N ILE A 346 -6.25 15.09 -8.70
CA ILE A 346 -7.16 15.74 -7.75
C ILE A 346 -8.62 15.44 -8.07
N LYS A 347 -8.98 15.40 -9.34
CA LYS A 347 -10.33 15.01 -9.78
C LYS A 347 -10.72 13.61 -9.30
N PHE A 348 -9.77 12.66 -9.30
CA PHE A 348 -10.01 11.28 -8.89
C PHE A 348 -9.89 11.06 -7.38
N PHE A 349 -8.76 11.43 -6.77
CA PHE A 349 -8.45 11.13 -5.36
C PHE A 349 -9.04 12.12 -4.37
N ARG A 350 -9.45 13.32 -4.85
CA ARG A 350 -9.87 14.47 -4.05
C ARG A 350 -8.67 15.01 -3.24
N LYS A 351 -8.85 15.37 -1.97
CA LYS A 351 -7.76 15.94 -1.14
C LYS A 351 -7.00 14.90 -0.30
N ASP A 352 -7.64 13.78 0.04
CA ASP A 352 -7.06 12.80 0.96
C ASP A 352 -6.20 11.78 0.21
N PHE A 353 -5.03 12.23 -0.27
CA PHE A 353 -3.98 11.40 -0.85
C PHE A 353 -2.64 12.16 -0.90
N VAL A 354 -1.56 11.42 -1.21
CA VAL A 354 -0.23 11.96 -1.46
C VAL A 354 0.08 11.87 -2.95
N ILE A 355 0.53 12.98 -3.55
CA ILE A 355 1.17 12.99 -4.88
C ILE A 355 2.64 12.72 -4.65
N GLN A 356 3.11 11.50 -4.97
CA GLN A 356 4.49 11.09 -4.74
C GLN A 356 5.25 11.06 -6.07
N ALA A 357 5.95 12.15 -6.41
CA ALA A 357 6.62 12.34 -7.68
C ALA A 357 8.15 12.32 -7.50
N GLY A 358 8.85 11.49 -8.27
CA GLY A 358 10.32 11.47 -8.32
C GLY A 358 10.84 12.31 -9.49
N GLY A 359 10.89 11.71 -10.68
CA GLY A 359 11.39 12.36 -11.89
C GLY A 359 10.67 13.67 -12.25
N GLY A 360 9.35 13.78 -11.97
CA GLY A 360 8.59 15.01 -12.22
C GLY A 360 8.90 16.17 -11.28
N ILE A 361 9.79 15.98 -10.31
CA ILE A 361 10.36 17.02 -9.46
C ILE A 361 11.85 17.17 -9.75
N HIS A 362 12.65 16.12 -9.57
CA HIS A 362 14.10 16.18 -9.71
C HIS A 362 14.61 16.29 -11.15
N GLY A 363 13.76 15.99 -12.14
CA GLY A 363 14.07 16.14 -13.55
C GLY A 363 13.72 17.52 -14.12
N HIS A 364 13.26 18.47 -13.30
CA HIS A 364 12.98 19.82 -13.77
C HIS A 364 14.26 20.49 -14.27
N ARG A 365 14.17 21.19 -15.38
CA ARG A 365 15.30 21.87 -16.05
C ARG A 365 16.08 22.79 -15.10
N ASP A 366 15.38 23.51 -14.23
CA ASP A 366 15.94 24.48 -13.31
C ASP A 366 16.19 23.88 -11.90
N GLY A 367 16.25 22.55 -11.79
CA GLY A 367 16.61 21.83 -10.57
C GLY A 367 15.43 21.47 -9.65
N THR A 368 15.76 20.84 -8.53
CA THR A 368 14.81 20.27 -7.57
C THR A 368 13.85 21.29 -6.97
N ILE A 369 14.35 22.46 -6.57
CA ILE A 369 13.54 23.54 -6.00
C ILE A 369 12.45 23.97 -7.00
N ALA A 370 12.83 24.20 -8.24
CA ALA A 370 11.88 24.60 -9.29
C ALA A 370 10.86 23.50 -9.60
N GLY A 371 11.28 22.23 -9.64
CA GLY A 371 10.37 21.12 -9.86
C GLY A 371 9.36 20.94 -8.71
N ALA A 372 9.78 21.12 -7.46
CA ALA A 372 8.90 21.08 -6.31
C ALA A 372 7.91 22.28 -6.31
N LYS A 373 8.38 23.48 -6.65
CA LYS A 373 7.51 24.66 -6.86
C LYS A 373 6.49 24.41 -7.97
N ALA A 374 6.91 23.90 -9.13
CA ALA A 374 6.01 23.61 -10.24
C ALA A 374 4.90 22.60 -9.83
N MET A 375 5.26 21.56 -9.07
CA MET A 375 4.27 20.61 -8.56
C MET A 375 3.28 21.28 -7.62
N ARG A 376 3.75 22.15 -6.73
CA ARG A 376 2.91 22.91 -5.80
C ARG A 376 2.01 23.90 -6.52
N GLN A 377 2.54 24.63 -7.49
CA GLN A 377 1.80 25.56 -8.35
C GLN A 377 0.68 24.85 -9.12
N ALA A 378 0.93 23.63 -9.62
CA ALA A 378 -0.09 22.83 -10.28
C ALA A 378 -1.23 22.43 -9.30
N VAL A 379 -0.91 22.09 -8.05
CA VAL A 379 -1.92 21.82 -7.01
C VAL A 379 -2.73 23.07 -6.73
N ASP A 380 -2.08 24.22 -6.52
CA ASP A 380 -2.74 25.48 -6.18
C ASP A 380 -3.64 25.97 -7.33
N ALA A 381 -3.18 25.89 -8.59
CA ALA A 381 -3.98 26.20 -9.77
C ALA A 381 -5.25 25.33 -9.85
N THR A 382 -5.06 24.01 -9.67
CA THR A 382 -6.18 23.07 -9.75
C THR A 382 -7.24 23.33 -8.67
N LEU A 383 -6.81 23.62 -7.45
CA LEU A 383 -7.73 23.91 -6.34
C LEU A 383 -8.47 25.23 -6.52
N LYS A 384 -7.85 26.22 -7.18
CA LYS A 384 -8.47 27.49 -7.54
C LYS A 384 -9.39 27.37 -8.77
N GLY A 385 -9.39 26.22 -9.46
CA GLY A 385 -10.15 26.05 -10.70
C GLY A 385 -9.55 26.80 -11.89
N VAL A 386 -8.28 27.20 -11.82
CA VAL A 386 -7.58 27.92 -12.90
C VAL A 386 -6.87 26.88 -13.80
N PRO A 387 -7.01 26.98 -15.12
CA PRO A 387 -6.26 26.13 -16.05
C PRO A 387 -4.75 26.23 -15.81
N LEU A 388 -4.03 25.08 -15.90
CA LEU A 388 -2.59 25.09 -15.68
C LEU A 388 -1.84 26.01 -16.68
N SER A 389 -2.30 26.07 -17.93
CA SER A 389 -1.74 26.94 -18.97
C SER A 389 -1.83 28.42 -18.60
N GLU A 390 -2.97 28.85 -18.09
CA GLU A 390 -3.21 30.23 -17.62
C GLU A 390 -2.38 30.54 -16.37
N TYR A 391 -2.37 29.62 -15.40
CA TYR A 391 -1.56 29.78 -14.17
C TYR A 391 -0.07 29.87 -14.47
N ALA A 392 0.40 29.13 -15.48
CA ALA A 392 1.78 29.10 -15.95
C ALA A 392 2.26 30.45 -16.55
N GLU A 393 1.36 31.30 -17.03
CA GLU A 393 1.73 32.66 -17.51
C GLU A 393 2.39 33.49 -16.42
N THR A 394 2.00 33.26 -15.15
CA THR A 394 2.55 33.95 -13.99
C THR A 394 3.70 33.19 -13.32
N TYR A 395 3.72 31.87 -13.44
CA TYR A 395 4.64 30.99 -12.69
C TYR A 395 5.57 30.22 -13.62
N ARG A 396 6.78 30.74 -13.79
CA ARG A 396 7.81 30.23 -14.71
C ARG A 396 8.16 28.75 -14.47
N GLU A 397 8.19 28.31 -13.21
CA GLU A 397 8.53 26.91 -12.89
C GLU A 397 7.47 25.95 -13.46
N LEU A 398 6.17 26.31 -13.32
CA LEU A 398 5.09 25.53 -13.91
C LEU A 398 5.13 25.59 -15.42
N GLU A 399 5.35 26.76 -16.03
CA GLU A 399 5.48 26.91 -17.47
C GLU A 399 6.58 25.98 -18.04
N THR A 400 7.75 26.00 -17.40
CA THR A 400 8.88 25.14 -17.78
C THR A 400 8.51 23.66 -17.69
N ALA A 401 7.87 23.23 -16.59
CA ALA A 401 7.42 21.84 -16.42
C ALA A 401 6.41 21.41 -17.48
N LEU A 402 5.44 22.26 -17.82
CA LEU A 402 4.44 21.98 -18.86
C LEU A 402 5.06 21.88 -20.26
N LYS A 403 6.06 22.72 -20.56
CA LYS A 403 6.83 22.63 -21.82
C LYS A 403 7.64 21.32 -21.90
N MET A 404 8.14 20.81 -20.77
CA MET A 404 8.93 19.58 -20.72
C MET A 404 8.10 18.31 -20.84
N TRP A 405 6.95 18.25 -20.15
CA TRP A 405 6.20 17.01 -19.95
C TRP A 405 4.78 17.04 -20.49
N GLY A 406 4.33 18.20 -20.94
CA GLY A 406 2.97 18.40 -21.42
C GLY A 406 1.93 18.48 -20.29
N GLN A 407 0.68 18.64 -20.71
CA GLN A 407 -0.50 18.60 -19.87
C GLN A 407 -1.40 17.49 -20.40
N GLN A 408 -1.90 16.65 -19.51
CA GLN A 408 -2.94 15.68 -19.85
C GLN A 408 -4.32 16.35 -19.64
N ALA A 409 -5.15 16.33 -20.68
CA ALA A 409 -6.50 16.90 -20.65
C ALA A 409 -7.47 16.13 -19.73
#